data_86e7b95bcf22217e9a2171693ede3d8d
#
_entry.id   86e7b95bcf22217e9a2171693ede3d8d
#
_cell.length_a   1.000
_cell.length_b   1.000
_cell.length_c   1.000
_cell.angle_alpha   90.00
_cell.angle_beta   90.00
_cell.angle_gamma   90.00
#
_symmetry.space_group_name_H-M   'P 1'
#
loop_
_entity.id
_entity.type
_entity.pdbx_description
1 polymer ?
#
loop_
_entity_poly.entity_id
_entity_poly.type
_entity_poly.pdbx_seq_one_letter_code
_entity_poly.pdbx_strand_id
1 'polypeptide(L)'
;MDKKLHIIGLAGTNGAGKDAVGLILAEKHGYLFISVTDLLRHEAQRRNLPVERENLRMISAEWRRELGLGVLVDKAVAELEKDREKYTGVVMASMRNPGEADRIHDFGGTMVWIDADPRVRYDRVQANAAARNRAEEDNKTFEQFLAEEEAEMHVPEGGDSAMLDGAAVKARCDVFLTNDSADLATLEAAIQAALKL
;
A
#
# COMPACT_ATOMS: atom_id res chain seq x y z
N MET A 1 -29.81 -7.33 -7.53
CA MET A 1 -29.23 -6.16 -6.85
C MET A 1 -27.73 -6.29 -6.98
N ASP A 2 -27.10 -5.42 -7.76
CA ASP A 2 -25.65 -5.43 -7.84
C ASP A 2 -25.05 -5.16 -6.46
N LYS A 3 -24.29 -6.11 -5.96
CA LYS A 3 -23.58 -5.97 -4.68
C LYS A 3 -22.64 -4.78 -4.80
N LYS A 4 -22.84 -3.76 -3.96
CA LYS A 4 -21.97 -2.56 -3.96
C LYS A 4 -20.52 -3.04 -3.77
N LEU A 5 -19.64 -2.65 -4.67
CA LEU A 5 -18.24 -3.01 -4.61
C LEU A 5 -17.57 -2.30 -3.43
N HIS A 6 -16.91 -3.04 -2.56
CA HIS A 6 -16.13 -2.47 -1.48
C HIS A 6 -14.67 -2.36 -1.93
N ILE A 7 -14.16 -1.15 -2.01
CA ILE A 7 -12.77 -0.87 -2.42
C ILE A 7 -12.07 -0.18 -1.26
N ILE A 8 -10.95 -0.74 -0.82
CA ILE A 8 -10.15 -0.21 0.27
C ILE A 8 -8.72 -0.02 -0.19
N GLY A 9 -8.19 1.19 -0.04
CA GLY A 9 -6.79 1.51 -0.24
C GLY A 9 -6.05 1.64 1.08
N LEU A 10 -4.95 0.94 1.22
CA LEU A 10 -4.08 1.00 2.39
C LEU A 10 -2.82 1.80 2.05
N ALA A 11 -2.67 2.93 2.70
CA ALA A 11 -1.47 3.76 2.68
C ALA A 11 -0.81 3.76 4.07
N GLY A 12 0.35 4.39 4.18
CA GLY A 12 1.03 4.52 5.46
C GLY A 12 2.52 4.24 5.39
N THR A 13 3.19 4.39 6.50
CA THR A 13 4.64 4.33 6.66
C THR A 13 5.21 2.92 6.44
N ASN A 14 6.51 2.83 6.18
CA ASN A 14 7.17 1.53 6.00
C ASN A 14 7.21 0.77 7.35
N GLY A 15 6.88 -0.52 7.34
CA GLY A 15 6.84 -1.34 8.56
C GLY A 15 5.57 -1.17 9.42
N ALA A 16 4.61 -0.31 9.03
CA ALA A 16 3.37 -0.07 9.78
C ALA A 16 2.38 -1.25 9.76
N GLY A 17 2.57 -2.26 8.89
CA GLY A 17 1.71 -3.45 8.85
C GLY A 17 0.57 -3.41 7.83
N LYS A 18 0.71 -2.63 6.75
CA LYS A 18 -0.29 -2.56 5.67
C LYS A 18 -0.67 -3.92 5.10
N ASP A 19 0.32 -4.77 4.86
CA ASP A 19 0.09 -6.11 4.31
C ASP A 19 -0.64 -7.00 5.33
N ALA A 20 -0.34 -6.89 6.63
CA ALA A 20 -1.06 -7.60 7.68
C ALA A 20 -2.55 -7.20 7.72
N VAL A 21 -2.85 -5.91 7.61
CA VAL A 21 -4.23 -5.41 7.50
C VAL A 21 -4.92 -5.98 6.26
N GLY A 22 -4.23 -5.97 5.11
CA GLY A 22 -4.75 -6.54 3.86
C GLY A 22 -5.06 -8.03 3.96
N LEU A 23 -4.16 -8.81 4.58
CA LEU A 23 -4.36 -10.24 4.81
C LEU A 23 -5.51 -10.53 5.79
N ILE A 24 -5.65 -9.77 6.89
CA ILE A 24 -6.80 -9.91 7.80
C ILE A 24 -8.11 -9.66 7.06
N LEU A 25 -8.18 -8.61 6.23
CA LEU A 25 -9.38 -8.32 5.43
C LEU A 25 -9.68 -9.43 4.42
N ALA A 26 -8.65 -10.03 3.82
CA ALA A 26 -8.82 -11.16 2.91
C ALA A 26 -9.33 -12.41 3.63
N GLU A 27 -8.66 -12.81 4.71
CA GLU A 27 -8.93 -14.07 5.40
C GLU A 27 -10.24 -14.05 6.22
N LYS A 28 -10.55 -12.91 6.85
CA LYS A 28 -11.69 -12.79 7.78
C LYS A 28 -12.94 -12.18 7.14
N HIS A 29 -12.77 -11.34 6.12
CA HIS A 29 -13.87 -10.56 5.53
C HIS A 29 -14.06 -10.82 4.02
N GLY A 30 -13.29 -11.74 3.43
CA GLY A 30 -13.46 -12.19 2.04
C GLY A 30 -13.08 -11.18 0.98
N TYR A 31 -12.15 -10.26 1.27
CA TYR A 31 -11.62 -9.33 0.27
C TYR A 31 -10.56 -10.00 -0.60
N LEU A 32 -10.47 -9.59 -1.85
CA LEU A 32 -9.29 -9.86 -2.67
C LEU A 32 -8.17 -8.92 -2.20
N PHE A 33 -7.06 -9.48 -1.69
CA PHE A 33 -5.89 -8.68 -1.31
C PHE A 33 -4.93 -8.54 -2.49
N ILE A 34 -4.57 -7.30 -2.82
CA ILE A 34 -3.59 -6.97 -3.86
C ILE A 34 -2.52 -6.05 -3.29
N SER A 35 -1.28 -6.51 -3.31
CA SER A 35 -0.11 -5.66 -3.07
C SER A 35 0.28 -4.97 -4.37
N VAL A 36 0.19 -3.65 -4.43
CA VAL A 36 0.67 -2.86 -5.58
C VAL A 36 2.16 -3.10 -5.83
N THR A 37 2.92 -3.28 -4.76
CA THR A 37 4.34 -3.63 -4.89
C THR A 37 4.54 -4.94 -5.64
N ASP A 38 3.66 -5.93 -5.47
CA ASP A 38 3.77 -7.21 -6.16
C ASP A 38 3.39 -7.09 -7.64
N LEU A 39 2.42 -6.24 -7.98
CA LEU A 39 2.15 -5.92 -9.39
C LEU A 39 3.38 -5.33 -10.08
N LEU A 40 4.07 -4.42 -9.41
CA LEU A 40 5.30 -3.81 -9.94
C LEU A 40 6.46 -4.81 -10.02
N ARG A 41 6.59 -5.72 -9.06
CA ARG A 41 7.59 -6.80 -9.08
C ARG A 41 7.38 -7.74 -10.28
N HIS A 42 6.15 -8.17 -10.50
CA HIS A 42 5.81 -9.00 -11.66
C HIS A 42 6.16 -8.30 -12.98
N GLU A 43 5.89 -7.00 -13.06
CA GLU A 43 6.25 -6.22 -14.23
C GLU A 43 7.77 -6.06 -14.40
N ALA A 44 8.52 -5.83 -13.31
CA ALA A 44 9.98 -5.80 -13.37
C ALA A 44 10.55 -7.13 -13.88
N GLN A 45 10.05 -8.25 -13.35
CA GLN A 45 10.42 -9.59 -13.81
C GLN A 45 10.08 -9.81 -15.29
N ARG A 46 8.88 -9.40 -15.75
CA ARG A 46 8.47 -9.49 -17.16
C ARG A 46 9.40 -8.70 -18.08
N ARG A 47 9.92 -7.56 -17.60
CA ARG A 47 10.90 -6.72 -18.33
C ARG A 47 12.34 -7.20 -18.17
N ASN A 48 12.61 -8.28 -17.43
CA ASN A 48 13.95 -8.75 -17.06
C ASN A 48 14.79 -7.67 -16.32
N LEU A 49 14.14 -6.86 -15.49
CA LEU A 49 14.76 -5.87 -14.63
C LEU A 49 14.98 -6.42 -13.22
N PRO A 50 16.06 -6.02 -12.52
CA PRO A 50 16.22 -6.31 -11.09
C PRO A 50 15.01 -5.84 -10.28
N VAL A 51 14.59 -6.65 -9.29
CA VAL A 51 13.45 -6.31 -8.42
C VAL A 51 13.93 -5.43 -7.28
N GLU A 52 14.35 -4.22 -7.60
CA GLU A 52 14.87 -3.19 -6.69
C GLU A 52 13.93 -1.99 -6.62
N ARG A 53 13.97 -1.24 -5.51
CA ARG A 53 13.10 -0.07 -5.29
C ARG A 53 13.13 0.94 -6.43
N GLU A 54 14.31 1.21 -6.97
CA GLU A 54 14.49 2.17 -8.07
C GLU A 54 13.70 1.74 -9.31
N ASN A 55 13.83 0.49 -9.74
CA ASN A 55 13.09 -0.06 -10.88
C ASN A 55 11.57 -0.07 -10.62
N LEU A 56 11.14 -0.42 -9.41
CA LEU A 56 9.71 -0.40 -9.07
C LEU A 56 9.15 1.04 -9.09
N ARG A 57 9.91 2.03 -8.59
CA ARG A 57 9.53 3.45 -8.67
C ARG A 57 9.47 3.93 -10.13
N MET A 58 10.45 3.56 -10.95
CA MET A 58 10.49 3.89 -12.38
C MET A 58 9.25 3.33 -13.09
N ILE A 59 8.95 2.04 -12.94
CA ILE A 59 7.80 1.39 -13.56
C ILE A 59 6.49 2.05 -13.11
N SER A 60 6.34 2.32 -11.81
CA SER A 60 5.13 2.94 -11.29
C SER A 60 4.93 4.37 -11.82
N ALA A 61 5.99 5.16 -11.92
CA ALA A 61 5.95 6.52 -12.47
C ALA A 61 5.65 6.50 -13.98
N GLU A 62 6.28 5.59 -14.73
CA GLU A 62 6.00 5.38 -16.15
C GLU A 62 4.52 5.07 -16.38
N TRP A 63 3.99 4.05 -15.69
CA TRP A 63 2.58 3.70 -15.82
C TRP A 63 1.63 4.84 -15.47
N ARG A 64 1.95 5.64 -14.42
CA ARG A 64 1.12 6.80 -14.07
C ARG A 64 1.18 7.89 -15.14
N ARG A 65 2.33 8.13 -15.78
CA ARG A 65 2.46 9.10 -16.87
C ARG A 65 1.70 8.67 -18.11
N GLU A 66 1.77 7.40 -18.46
CA GLU A 66 1.19 6.87 -19.69
C GLU A 66 -0.31 6.58 -19.59
N LEU A 67 -0.76 6.08 -18.44
CA LEU A 67 -2.11 5.52 -18.27
C LEU A 67 -2.96 6.28 -17.24
N GLY A 68 -2.39 7.30 -16.60
CA GLY A 68 -3.07 8.11 -15.57
C GLY A 68 -2.68 7.73 -14.14
N LEU A 69 -2.81 8.70 -13.23
CA LEU A 69 -2.30 8.58 -11.85
C LEU A 69 -2.99 7.46 -11.04
N GLY A 70 -4.21 7.09 -11.40
CA GLY A 70 -4.98 6.02 -10.76
C GLY A 70 -4.75 4.61 -11.34
N VAL A 71 -3.85 4.44 -12.31
CA VAL A 71 -3.69 3.18 -13.08
C VAL A 71 -3.46 1.92 -12.23
N LEU A 72 -2.79 2.04 -11.09
CA LEU A 72 -2.55 0.90 -10.21
C LEU A 72 -3.85 0.43 -9.53
N VAL A 73 -4.74 1.36 -9.23
CA VAL A 73 -6.09 1.06 -8.73
C VAL A 73 -6.92 0.41 -9.83
N ASP A 74 -6.89 0.93 -11.06
CA ASP A 74 -7.62 0.34 -12.19
C ASP A 74 -7.16 -1.10 -12.47
N LYS A 75 -5.86 -1.37 -12.40
CA LYS A 75 -5.32 -2.73 -12.54
C LYS A 75 -5.82 -3.67 -11.44
N ALA A 76 -5.87 -3.22 -10.20
CA ALA A 76 -6.36 -4.03 -9.08
C ALA A 76 -7.88 -4.28 -9.18
N VAL A 77 -8.66 -3.30 -9.60
CA VAL A 77 -10.10 -3.48 -9.84
C VAL A 77 -10.33 -4.45 -11.01
N ALA A 78 -9.52 -4.38 -12.07
CA ALA A 78 -9.61 -5.31 -13.17
C ALA A 78 -9.29 -6.77 -12.76
N GLU A 79 -8.40 -6.98 -11.78
CA GLU A 79 -8.19 -8.33 -11.22
C GLU A 79 -9.41 -8.82 -10.43
N LEU A 80 -10.03 -7.96 -9.63
CA LEU A 80 -11.26 -8.31 -8.92
C LEU A 80 -12.38 -8.71 -9.88
N GLU A 81 -12.57 -7.98 -10.99
CA GLU A 81 -13.66 -8.23 -11.94
C GLU A 81 -13.57 -9.61 -12.63
N LYS A 82 -12.40 -10.24 -12.66
CA LYS A 82 -12.25 -11.61 -13.19
C LYS A 82 -12.99 -12.66 -12.38
N ASP A 83 -13.11 -12.45 -11.07
CA ASP A 83 -13.70 -13.39 -10.11
C ASP A 83 -14.59 -12.67 -9.07
N ARG A 84 -15.27 -11.60 -9.48
CA ARG A 84 -16.02 -10.69 -8.61
C ARG A 84 -16.95 -11.40 -7.62
N GLU A 85 -17.61 -12.47 -8.06
CA GLU A 85 -18.58 -13.22 -7.25
C GLU A 85 -17.95 -13.92 -6.03
N LYS A 86 -16.62 -14.13 -6.07
CA LYS A 86 -15.88 -14.82 -4.99
C LYS A 86 -15.56 -13.89 -3.82
N TYR A 87 -15.60 -12.56 -4.04
CA TYR A 87 -15.07 -11.60 -3.08
C TYR A 87 -16.12 -10.60 -2.60
N THR A 88 -15.92 -10.09 -1.39
CA THR A 88 -16.68 -8.97 -0.84
C THR A 88 -16.28 -7.65 -1.50
N GLY A 89 -15.03 -7.53 -1.91
CA GLY A 89 -14.42 -6.36 -2.52
C GLY A 89 -12.93 -6.57 -2.72
N VAL A 90 -12.19 -5.49 -2.95
CA VAL A 90 -10.73 -5.49 -3.05
C VAL A 90 -10.10 -4.60 -2.01
N VAL A 91 -9.01 -5.06 -1.43
CA VAL A 91 -8.12 -4.26 -0.58
C VAL A 91 -6.75 -4.18 -1.23
N MET A 92 -6.26 -2.96 -1.43
CA MET A 92 -5.01 -2.67 -2.11
C MET A 92 -4.02 -2.07 -1.14
N ALA A 93 -2.85 -2.67 -0.97
CA ALA A 93 -1.80 -2.15 -0.12
C ALA A 93 -0.72 -1.39 -0.89
N SER A 94 -0.08 -0.45 -0.21
CA SER A 94 1.03 0.38 -0.69
C SER A 94 0.64 1.50 -1.66
N MET A 95 -0.51 2.14 -1.41
CA MET A 95 -0.87 3.39 -2.08
C MET A 95 0.12 4.50 -1.72
N ARG A 96 0.71 5.15 -2.72
CA ARG A 96 1.80 6.13 -2.53
C ARG A 96 1.70 7.38 -3.40
N ASN A 97 0.68 7.47 -4.24
CA ASN A 97 0.43 8.63 -5.09
C ASN A 97 -0.98 9.17 -4.83
N PRO A 98 -1.17 10.50 -4.72
CA PRO A 98 -2.47 11.10 -4.45
C PRO A 98 -3.53 10.73 -5.50
N GLY A 99 -3.15 10.55 -6.77
CA GLY A 99 -4.09 10.11 -7.81
C GLY A 99 -4.63 8.69 -7.60
N GLU A 100 -3.91 7.83 -6.87
CA GLU A 100 -4.44 6.53 -6.45
C GLU A 100 -5.54 6.70 -5.39
N ALA A 101 -5.35 7.61 -4.44
CA ALA A 101 -6.37 7.91 -3.43
C ALA A 101 -7.62 8.53 -4.08
N ASP A 102 -7.43 9.49 -4.98
CA ASP A 102 -8.53 10.11 -5.73
C ASP A 102 -9.29 9.03 -6.54
N ARG A 103 -8.57 8.09 -7.18
CA ARG A 103 -9.20 7.01 -7.96
C ARG A 103 -9.99 6.04 -7.09
N ILE A 104 -9.52 5.72 -5.88
CA ILE A 104 -10.28 4.92 -4.90
C ILE A 104 -11.58 5.63 -4.53
N HIS A 105 -11.53 6.94 -4.28
CA HIS A 105 -12.71 7.74 -3.99
C HIS A 105 -13.69 7.82 -5.19
N ASP A 106 -13.20 7.89 -6.43
CA ASP A 106 -14.04 7.84 -7.64
C ASP A 106 -14.88 6.56 -7.70
N PHE A 107 -14.33 5.44 -7.23
CA PHE A 107 -15.05 4.17 -7.08
C PHE A 107 -15.97 4.12 -5.84
N GLY A 108 -16.03 5.17 -5.03
CA GLY A 108 -16.75 5.20 -3.76
C GLY A 108 -16.09 4.33 -2.67
N GLY A 109 -14.80 4.10 -2.79
CA GLY A 109 -13.97 3.35 -1.84
C GLY A 109 -13.50 4.18 -0.65
N THR A 110 -12.69 3.58 0.20
CA THR A 110 -12.16 4.17 1.45
C THR A 110 -10.65 4.08 1.47
N MET A 111 -9.99 5.18 1.79
CA MET A 111 -8.55 5.25 2.03
C MET A 111 -8.24 5.15 3.52
N VAL A 112 -7.31 4.26 3.86
CA VAL A 112 -6.86 4.01 5.24
C VAL A 112 -5.38 4.33 5.35
N TRP A 113 -5.02 5.21 6.28
CA TRP A 113 -3.64 5.44 6.67
C TRP A 113 -3.28 4.58 7.87
N ILE A 114 -2.22 3.78 7.74
CA ILE A 114 -1.72 2.93 8.81
C ILE A 114 -0.34 3.43 9.22
N ASP A 115 -0.18 3.68 10.50
CA ASP A 115 1.07 4.13 11.09
C ASP A 115 1.41 3.31 12.34
N ALA A 116 2.64 3.43 12.80
CA ALA A 116 3.10 2.92 14.08
C ALA A 116 4.31 3.75 14.55
N ASP A 117 4.67 3.62 15.81
CA ASP A 117 5.88 4.25 16.33
C ASP A 117 7.09 3.92 15.44
N PRO A 118 7.91 4.91 15.06
CA PRO A 118 9.03 4.70 14.13
C PRO A 118 10.00 3.61 14.57
N ARG A 119 10.23 3.46 15.88
CA ARG A 119 11.12 2.41 16.39
C ARG A 119 10.49 1.03 16.25
N VAL A 120 9.20 0.91 16.55
CA VAL A 120 8.45 -0.33 16.36
C VAL A 120 8.49 -0.76 14.89
N ARG A 121 8.32 0.19 13.96
CA ARG A 121 8.37 -0.09 12.51
C ARG A 121 9.76 -0.53 12.05
N TYR A 122 10.80 0.15 12.51
CA TYR A 122 12.18 -0.22 12.22
C TYR A 122 12.50 -1.63 12.72
N ASP A 123 12.18 -1.93 13.97
CA ASP A 123 12.44 -3.24 14.57
C ASP A 123 11.69 -4.35 13.83
N ARG A 124 10.44 -4.12 13.39
CA ARG A 124 9.69 -5.05 12.53
C ARG A 124 10.35 -5.28 11.17
N VAL A 125 10.84 -4.24 10.53
CA VAL A 125 11.55 -4.34 9.24
C VAL A 125 12.82 -5.16 9.40
N GLN A 126 13.62 -4.91 10.44
CA GLN A 126 14.84 -5.67 10.74
C GLN A 126 14.55 -7.13 11.04
N ALA A 127 13.57 -7.42 11.90
CA ALA A 127 13.19 -8.78 12.27
C ALA A 127 12.69 -9.61 11.08
N ASN A 128 12.08 -8.98 10.09
CA ASN A 128 11.50 -9.64 8.92
C ASN A 128 12.35 -9.52 7.65
N ALA A 129 13.58 -8.98 7.72
CA ALA A 129 14.43 -8.72 6.56
C ALA A 129 14.65 -9.99 5.70
N ALA A 130 14.91 -11.13 6.34
CA ALA A 130 15.11 -12.42 5.67
C ALA A 130 13.82 -12.91 4.96
N ALA A 131 12.68 -12.83 5.64
CA ALA A 131 11.38 -13.26 5.10
C ALA A 131 10.90 -12.36 3.95
N ARG A 132 11.28 -11.08 3.97
CA ARG A 132 10.97 -10.10 2.93
C ARG A 132 11.84 -10.25 1.68
N ASN A 133 12.88 -11.10 1.74
CA ASN A 133 13.88 -11.28 0.68
C ASN A 133 14.49 -9.95 0.20
N ARG A 134 14.77 -9.03 1.15
CA ARG A 134 15.28 -7.66 0.93
C ARG A 134 16.43 -7.34 1.89
N ALA A 135 17.26 -8.32 2.20
CA ALA A 135 18.30 -8.19 3.22
C ALA A 135 19.23 -6.98 2.97
N GLU A 136 19.57 -6.69 1.71
CA GLU A 136 20.41 -5.55 1.37
C GLU A 136 19.67 -4.21 1.53
N GLU A 137 18.40 -4.14 1.15
CA GLU A 137 17.57 -2.93 1.29
C GLU A 137 17.18 -2.64 2.76
N ASP A 138 16.99 -3.67 3.54
CA ASP A 138 16.52 -3.57 4.94
C ASP A 138 17.69 -3.47 5.95
N ASN A 139 18.94 -3.74 5.54
CA ASN A 139 20.14 -3.58 6.37
C ASN A 139 20.61 -2.13 6.43
N LYS A 140 19.90 -1.31 7.18
CA LYS A 140 20.18 0.12 7.35
C LYS A 140 20.09 0.55 8.81
N THR A 141 20.70 1.69 9.15
CA THR A 141 20.55 2.28 10.48
C THR A 141 19.15 2.88 10.66
N PHE A 142 18.78 3.14 11.89
CA PHE A 142 17.50 3.79 12.19
C PHE A 142 17.39 5.18 11.56
N GLU A 143 18.49 5.95 11.56
CA GLU A 143 18.55 7.27 10.93
C GLU A 143 18.36 7.19 9.41
N GLN A 144 18.97 6.21 8.75
CA GLN A 144 18.78 5.96 7.32
C GLN A 144 17.34 5.55 7.01
N PHE A 145 16.73 4.73 7.88
CA PHE A 145 15.33 4.34 7.74
C PHE A 145 14.39 5.56 7.79
N LEU A 146 14.59 6.48 8.73
CA LEU A 146 13.81 7.71 8.84
C LEU A 146 14.04 8.66 7.68
N ALA A 147 15.29 8.82 7.23
CA ALA A 147 15.61 9.69 6.10
C ALA A 147 14.99 9.21 4.78
N GLU A 148 14.95 7.90 4.55
CA GLU A 148 14.26 7.33 3.38
C GLU A 148 12.75 7.54 3.45
N GLU A 149 12.15 7.42 4.64
CA GLU A 149 10.73 7.67 4.83
C GLU A 149 10.38 9.12 4.55
N GLU A 150 11.15 10.05 5.09
CA GLU A 150 10.96 11.49 4.83
C GLU A 150 11.07 11.82 3.34
N ALA A 151 12.02 11.20 2.64
CA ALA A 151 12.16 11.36 1.19
C ALA A 151 10.97 10.81 0.38
N GLU A 152 10.18 9.89 0.92
CA GLU A 152 8.96 9.37 0.27
C GLU A 152 7.71 10.20 0.61
N MET A 153 7.80 11.11 1.58
CA MET A 153 6.65 11.93 1.99
C MET A 153 6.34 13.08 1.03
N HIS A 154 7.33 13.54 0.24
CA HIS A 154 7.16 14.67 -0.65
C HIS A 154 7.76 14.40 -2.03
N VAL A 155 7.13 14.98 -3.06
CA VAL A 155 7.72 14.98 -4.40
C VAL A 155 9.03 15.75 -4.36
N PRO A 156 10.15 15.18 -4.86
CA PRO A 156 11.43 15.88 -4.88
C PRO A 156 11.39 17.11 -5.78
N GLU A 157 12.25 18.07 -5.53
CA GLU A 157 12.37 19.29 -6.34
C GLU A 157 12.57 18.92 -7.83
N GLY A 158 11.78 19.54 -8.72
CA GLY A 158 11.76 19.22 -10.14
C GLY A 158 11.03 17.92 -10.51
N GLY A 159 10.44 17.22 -9.56
CA GLY A 159 9.59 16.04 -9.80
C GLY A 159 8.22 16.40 -10.37
N ASP A 160 7.55 15.39 -10.91
CA ASP A 160 6.20 15.51 -11.46
C ASP A 160 5.14 14.76 -10.60
N SER A 161 3.86 14.91 -10.97
CA SER A 161 2.72 14.31 -10.26
C SER A 161 2.70 12.78 -10.28
N ALA A 162 3.50 12.12 -11.13
CA ALA A 162 3.57 10.66 -11.19
C ALA A 162 4.47 10.06 -10.09
N MET A 163 5.26 10.89 -9.41
CA MET A 163 6.15 10.46 -8.33
C MET A 163 5.39 10.20 -7.03
N LEU A 164 6.12 9.68 -6.03
CA LEU A 164 5.55 9.39 -4.71
C LEU A 164 5.32 10.69 -3.95
N ASP A 165 4.19 10.78 -3.24
CA ASP A 165 3.83 11.89 -2.36
C ASP A 165 3.00 11.34 -1.19
N GLY A 166 3.69 10.85 -0.19
CA GLY A 166 3.08 10.24 0.99
C GLY A 166 2.24 11.22 1.80
N ALA A 167 2.66 12.48 1.91
CA ALA A 167 1.94 13.52 2.63
C ALA A 167 0.60 13.85 1.94
N ALA A 168 0.61 13.98 0.61
CA ALA A 168 -0.60 14.22 -0.15
C ALA A 168 -1.56 13.01 -0.12
N VAL A 169 -1.05 11.77 -0.07
CA VAL A 169 -1.87 10.57 0.16
C VAL A 169 -2.47 10.58 1.56
N LYS A 170 -1.66 10.88 2.60
CA LYS A 170 -2.12 10.95 3.99
C LYS A 170 -3.26 11.94 4.16
N ALA A 171 -3.16 13.10 3.52
CA ALA A 171 -4.19 14.14 3.54
C ALA A 171 -5.53 13.70 2.88
N ARG A 172 -5.51 12.65 2.06
CA ARG A 172 -6.70 12.08 1.39
C ARG A 172 -7.25 10.84 2.09
N CYS A 173 -6.65 10.41 3.20
CA CYS A 173 -7.13 9.25 3.92
C CYS A 173 -8.34 9.58 4.79
N ASP A 174 -9.34 8.69 4.76
CA ASP A 174 -10.62 8.81 5.49
C ASP A 174 -10.52 8.23 6.89
N VAL A 175 -9.63 7.23 7.07
CA VAL A 175 -9.47 6.45 8.30
C VAL A 175 -8.00 6.39 8.67
N PHE A 176 -7.71 6.52 9.96
CA PHE A 176 -6.36 6.46 10.51
C PHE A 176 -6.26 5.35 11.54
N LEU A 177 -5.31 4.42 11.36
CA LEU A 177 -5.04 3.31 12.26
C LEU A 177 -3.63 3.42 12.82
N THR A 178 -3.50 3.30 14.13
CA THR A 178 -2.21 3.16 14.81
C THR A 178 -1.99 1.68 15.16
N ASN A 179 -0.88 1.10 14.71
CA ASN A 179 -0.53 -0.31 14.87
C ASN A 179 0.77 -0.48 15.66
N ASP A 180 0.78 -0.05 16.91
CA ASP A 180 1.96 -0.19 17.79
C ASP A 180 2.03 -1.57 18.45
N SER A 181 0.91 -2.30 18.53
CA SER A 181 0.85 -3.63 19.11
C SER A 181 1.46 -4.70 18.22
N ALA A 182 2.13 -5.69 18.81
CA ALA A 182 2.53 -6.91 18.11
C ALA A 182 1.39 -7.94 18.02
N ASP A 183 0.26 -7.69 18.69
CA ASP A 183 -0.88 -8.60 18.76
C ASP A 183 -1.83 -8.41 17.57
N LEU A 184 -1.97 -9.46 16.75
CA LEU A 184 -2.85 -9.47 15.60
C LEU A 184 -4.34 -9.32 15.97
N ALA A 185 -4.77 -9.82 17.14
CA ALA A 185 -6.17 -9.70 17.57
C ALA A 185 -6.52 -8.24 17.88
N THR A 186 -5.59 -7.50 18.49
CA THR A 186 -5.73 -6.07 18.72
C THR A 186 -5.84 -5.30 17.39
N LEU A 187 -5.01 -5.65 16.41
CA LEU A 187 -5.07 -5.05 15.08
C LEU A 187 -6.39 -5.37 14.37
N GLU A 188 -6.85 -6.62 14.42
CA GLU A 188 -8.14 -7.05 13.85
C GLU A 188 -9.31 -6.26 14.46
N ALA A 189 -9.36 -6.13 15.79
CA ALA A 189 -10.40 -5.36 16.47
C ALA A 189 -10.37 -3.87 16.04
N ALA A 190 -9.18 -3.27 15.89
CA ALA A 190 -9.04 -1.90 15.43
C ALA A 190 -9.54 -1.72 13.98
N ILE A 191 -9.24 -2.67 13.09
CA ILE A 191 -9.73 -2.68 11.70
C ILE A 191 -11.25 -2.76 11.67
N GLN A 192 -11.84 -3.70 12.40
CA GLN A 192 -13.30 -3.89 12.44
C GLN A 192 -14.02 -2.63 12.94
N ALA A 193 -13.51 -2.03 14.02
CA ALA A 193 -14.08 -0.80 14.56
C ALA A 193 -13.98 0.38 13.57
N ALA A 194 -12.83 0.53 12.91
CA ALA A 194 -12.56 1.65 12.01
C ALA A 194 -13.32 1.56 10.68
N LEU A 195 -13.48 0.36 10.14
CA LEU A 195 -14.15 0.10 8.86
C LEU A 195 -15.62 -0.33 9.01
N LYS A 196 -16.10 -0.47 10.25
CA LYS A 196 -17.47 -0.90 10.56
C LYS A 196 -17.86 -2.24 9.92
N LEU A 197 -16.94 -3.20 10.03
CA LEU A 197 -17.09 -4.55 9.48
C LEU A 197 -17.77 -5.52 10.46
#